data_78d92b8c45542824433993ebc0df3893
#
_entry.id   78d92b8c45542824433993ebc0df3893
#
_cell.length_a   1.000
_cell.length_b   1.000
_cell.length_c   1.000
_cell.angle_alpha   90.00
_cell.angle_beta   90.00
_cell.angle_gamma   90.00
#
_symmetry.space_group_name_H-M   'P 1'
#
loop_
_entity.id
_entity.type
_entity.pdbx_description
1 polymer ?
#
loop_
_entity_poly.entity_id
_entity_poly.type
_entity_poly.pdbx_seq_one_letter_code
_entity_poly.pdbx_strand_id
1 'polypeptide(L)'
;MKYFFISDLHVDFYAPLSRNVSTLRKYFELFFERNFLPADACCIAGDIANDYFTYVELLKFIAEKYNCVYVCLGNHDIIMELDGRFGVDREFKTSEEKNAYFIAEADKIQNVMLLENRIADGIAGCMGMCDFKYMHSPTASEITNKMLWATRWFDGRHWNYMKNDSGRLCKLYDSVFRKLSQKRPKIMMSHFLPLEFEMPDRYRNDPCSNFFYFHGAPYLENLDDGSIWQAGHTHTAMKREFTDAKGKHHLLLCNPVGYPDENPYAEYGLKREDFVVEVE
;
A
#
# COMPACT_ATOMS: atom_id res chain seq x y z
N MET A 1 -13.85 -8.55 -15.93
CA MET A 1 -13.57 -9.12 -14.60
C MET A 1 -13.75 -8.03 -13.56
N LYS A 2 -14.43 -8.33 -12.43
CA LYS A 2 -14.65 -7.36 -11.37
C LYS A 2 -13.51 -7.42 -10.34
N TYR A 3 -12.95 -6.28 -10.02
CA TYR A 3 -11.92 -6.12 -9.01
C TYR A 3 -12.45 -5.29 -7.84
N PHE A 4 -12.17 -5.72 -6.63
CA PHE A 4 -12.34 -4.90 -5.44
C PHE A 4 -10.97 -4.36 -5.00
N PHE A 5 -10.85 -3.05 -4.90
CA PHE A 5 -9.63 -2.35 -4.49
C PHE A 5 -9.74 -1.93 -3.03
N ILE A 6 -8.71 -2.24 -2.22
CA ILE A 6 -8.67 -1.93 -0.79
C ILE A 6 -7.22 -1.72 -0.34
N SER A 7 -6.99 -0.99 0.73
CA SER A 7 -5.67 -0.75 1.33
C SER A 7 -5.77 -0.52 2.84
N ASP A 8 -4.62 -0.41 3.50
CA ASP A 8 -4.50 0.03 4.89
C ASP A 8 -5.42 -0.78 5.82
N LEU A 9 -5.32 -2.10 5.76
CA LEU A 9 -6.21 -3.01 6.50
C LEU A 9 -5.96 -2.93 8.00
N HIS A 10 -4.70 -2.81 8.40
CA HIS A 10 -4.27 -2.71 9.80
C HIS A 10 -5.01 -3.68 10.74
N VAL A 11 -5.19 -4.92 10.27
CA VAL A 11 -6.08 -5.90 10.93
C VAL A 11 -5.68 -6.22 12.36
N ASP A 12 -4.42 -6.06 12.70
CA ASP A 12 -3.89 -6.24 14.05
C ASP A 12 -4.34 -5.16 15.05
N PHE A 13 -5.00 -4.09 14.59
CA PHE A 13 -5.73 -3.15 15.45
C PHE A 13 -7.20 -3.56 15.68
N TYR A 14 -7.71 -4.51 14.89
CA TYR A 14 -9.09 -5.01 14.97
C TYR A 14 -9.17 -6.42 15.56
N ALA A 15 -8.07 -7.18 15.51
CA ALA A 15 -7.97 -8.53 16.00
C ALA A 15 -6.96 -8.61 17.17
N PRO A 16 -7.14 -9.52 18.15
CA PRO A 16 -6.14 -9.72 19.17
C PRO A 16 -4.89 -10.34 18.58
N LEU A 17 -3.74 -10.02 19.14
CA LEU A 17 -2.52 -10.74 18.84
C LEU A 17 -2.63 -12.19 19.33
N SER A 18 -2.61 -13.11 18.41
CA SER A 18 -2.79 -14.54 18.70
C SER A 18 -1.99 -15.38 17.72
N ARG A 19 -1.42 -16.47 18.21
CA ARG A 19 -0.84 -17.54 17.37
C ARG A 19 -1.84 -18.67 17.12
N ASN A 20 -3.06 -18.52 17.62
CA ASN A 20 -4.13 -19.48 17.39
C ASN A 20 -4.98 -19.06 16.18
N VAL A 21 -4.81 -19.79 15.07
CA VAL A 21 -5.51 -19.55 13.80
C VAL A 21 -7.04 -19.52 13.97
N SER A 22 -7.61 -20.44 14.78
CA SER A 22 -9.06 -20.49 14.98
C SER A 22 -9.61 -19.27 15.73
N THR A 23 -8.79 -18.66 16.59
CA THR A 23 -9.12 -17.41 17.27
C THR A 23 -9.07 -16.26 16.27
N LEU A 24 -7.98 -16.11 15.52
CA LEU A 24 -7.83 -15.05 14.51
C LEU A 24 -8.95 -15.11 13.47
N ARG A 25 -9.29 -16.31 13.00
CA ARG A 25 -10.29 -16.50 11.96
C ARG A 25 -11.67 -15.92 12.32
N LYS A 26 -12.09 -15.99 13.58
CA LYS A 26 -13.35 -15.37 14.04
C LYS A 26 -13.34 -13.84 13.88
N TYR A 27 -12.19 -13.22 14.16
CA TYR A 27 -12.04 -11.78 13.95
C TYR A 27 -11.93 -11.43 12.47
N PHE A 28 -11.26 -12.25 11.68
CA PHE A 28 -11.15 -12.06 10.22
C PHE A 28 -12.51 -12.17 9.54
N GLU A 29 -13.39 -13.06 9.98
CA GLU A 29 -14.77 -13.14 9.47
C GLU A 29 -15.53 -11.83 9.71
N LEU A 30 -15.53 -11.31 10.93
CA LEU A 30 -16.18 -10.03 11.25
C LEU A 30 -15.53 -8.84 10.53
N PHE A 31 -14.21 -8.84 10.43
CA PHE A 31 -13.47 -7.81 9.71
C PHE A 31 -13.77 -7.84 8.21
N PHE A 32 -13.84 -9.03 7.62
CA PHE A 32 -14.14 -9.23 6.21
C PHE A 32 -15.58 -8.81 5.90
N GLU A 33 -16.57 -9.27 6.64
CA GLU A 33 -17.99 -8.90 6.47
C GLU A 33 -18.20 -7.37 6.50
N ARG A 34 -17.41 -6.69 7.30
CA ARG A 34 -17.51 -5.23 7.47
C ARG A 34 -16.79 -4.44 6.37
N ASN A 35 -15.70 -4.98 5.83
CA ASN A 35 -14.74 -4.21 5.03
C ASN A 35 -14.59 -4.68 3.59
N PHE A 36 -15.01 -5.88 3.23
CA PHE A 36 -14.81 -6.42 1.90
C PHE A 36 -16.12 -6.56 1.12
N LEU A 37 -16.03 -6.43 -0.19
CA LEU A 37 -17.18 -6.55 -1.09
C LEU A 37 -16.97 -7.69 -2.09
N PRO A 38 -18.06 -8.32 -2.57
CA PRO A 38 -17.99 -9.38 -3.58
C PRO A 38 -17.39 -8.88 -4.89
N ALA A 39 -16.38 -9.59 -5.39
CA ALA A 39 -15.74 -9.37 -6.68
C ALA A 39 -15.07 -10.66 -7.14
N ASP A 40 -14.58 -10.71 -8.41
CA ASP A 40 -13.82 -11.85 -8.90
C ASP A 40 -12.40 -11.87 -8.32
N ALA A 41 -11.80 -10.68 -8.18
CA ALA A 41 -10.45 -10.49 -7.63
C ALA A 41 -10.42 -9.36 -6.59
N CYS A 42 -9.42 -9.42 -5.70
CA CYS A 42 -9.13 -8.38 -4.72
C CYS A 42 -7.72 -7.84 -4.94
N CYS A 43 -7.58 -6.50 -4.97
CA CYS A 43 -6.30 -5.79 -5.02
C CYS A 43 -6.08 -5.08 -3.69
N ILE A 44 -4.99 -5.41 -2.99
CA ILE A 44 -4.66 -4.87 -1.66
C ILE A 44 -3.39 -4.04 -1.74
N ALA A 45 -3.52 -2.73 -1.58
CA ALA A 45 -2.39 -1.79 -1.69
C ALA A 45 -1.71 -1.55 -0.33
N GLY A 46 -1.24 -2.62 0.31
CA GLY A 46 -0.37 -2.56 1.48
C GLY A 46 -1.05 -2.31 2.82
N ASP A 47 -0.21 -2.31 3.86
CA ASP A 47 -0.57 -2.13 5.27
C ASP A 47 -1.63 -3.13 5.76
N ILE A 48 -1.31 -4.41 5.58
CA ILE A 48 -2.18 -5.52 6.01
C ILE A 48 -2.09 -5.69 7.52
N ALA A 49 -0.87 -5.83 8.06
CA ALA A 49 -0.61 -5.95 9.50
C ALA A 49 0.87 -5.75 9.84
N ASN A 50 1.17 -5.16 11.00
CA ASN A 50 2.54 -5.12 11.53
C ASN A 50 3.04 -6.52 11.91
N ASP A 51 2.15 -7.36 12.46
CA ASP A 51 2.49 -8.72 12.90
C ASP A 51 2.53 -9.70 11.73
N TYR A 52 3.68 -10.33 11.52
CA TYR A 52 3.92 -11.23 10.39
C TYR A 52 2.98 -12.44 10.34
N PHE A 53 2.62 -13.00 11.49
CA PHE A 53 1.74 -14.17 11.55
C PHE A 53 0.30 -13.77 11.17
N THR A 54 -0.19 -12.69 11.73
CA THR A 54 -1.51 -12.14 11.43
C THR A 54 -1.62 -11.77 9.95
N TYR A 55 -0.56 -11.17 9.37
CA TYR A 55 -0.47 -10.86 7.94
C TYR A 55 -0.70 -12.11 7.07
N VAL A 56 0.09 -13.15 7.31
CA VAL A 56 0.03 -14.38 6.49
C VAL A 56 -1.30 -15.10 6.66
N GLU A 57 -1.82 -15.21 7.88
CA GLU A 57 -3.10 -15.89 8.14
C GLU A 57 -4.28 -15.10 7.55
N LEU A 58 -4.24 -13.76 7.55
CA LEU A 58 -5.26 -12.97 6.86
C LEU A 58 -5.20 -13.15 5.34
N LEU A 59 -4.02 -13.20 4.73
CA LEU A 59 -3.91 -13.48 3.30
C LEU A 59 -4.50 -14.83 2.92
N LYS A 60 -4.22 -15.88 3.71
CA LYS A 60 -4.82 -17.21 3.52
C LYS A 60 -6.34 -17.16 3.60
N PHE A 61 -6.87 -16.40 4.56
CA PHE A 61 -8.31 -16.22 4.73
C PHE A 61 -8.95 -15.47 3.56
N ILE A 62 -8.34 -14.38 3.08
CA ILE A 62 -8.84 -13.62 1.93
C ILE A 62 -8.79 -14.45 0.65
N ALA A 63 -7.74 -15.25 0.48
CA ALA A 63 -7.60 -16.17 -0.66
C ALA A 63 -8.74 -17.19 -0.78
N GLU A 64 -9.40 -17.55 0.31
CA GLU A 64 -10.60 -18.41 0.29
C GLU A 64 -11.85 -17.71 -0.26
N LYS A 65 -11.82 -16.37 -0.35
CA LYS A 65 -12.99 -15.54 -0.68
C LYS A 65 -12.99 -14.99 -2.12
N TYR A 66 -11.82 -14.94 -2.76
CA TYR A 66 -11.64 -14.41 -4.11
C TYR A 66 -10.95 -15.41 -5.02
N ASN A 67 -11.23 -15.34 -6.32
CA ASN A 67 -10.55 -16.19 -7.30
C ASN A 67 -9.06 -15.82 -7.42
N CYS A 68 -8.73 -14.54 -7.29
CA CYS A 68 -7.36 -14.02 -7.30
C CYS A 68 -7.21 -12.89 -6.29
N VAL A 69 -6.05 -12.81 -5.64
CA VAL A 69 -5.68 -11.74 -4.71
C VAL A 69 -4.32 -11.17 -5.12
N TYR A 70 -4.28 -9.89 -5.45
CA TYR A 70 -3.07 -9.15 -5.81
C TYR A 70 -2.71 -8.22 -4.66
N VAL A 71 -1.46 -8.26 -4.23
CA VAL A 71 -1.01 -7.53 -3.04
C VAL A 71 0.30 -6.81 -3.34
N CYS A 72 0.45 -5.56 -2.96
CA CYS A 72 1.76 -4.99 -2.69
C CYS A 72 1.94 -4.77 -1.19
N LEU A 73 3.18 -4.63 -0.72
CA LEU A 73 3.43 -4.32 0.68
C LEU A 73 3.14 -2.85 0.98
N GLY A 74 2.85 -2.55 2.24
CA GLY A 74 2.85 -1.21 2.79
C GLY A 74 4.01 -0.99 3.76
N ASN A 75 4.16 0.25 4.23
CA ASN A 75 5.24 0.60 5.13
C ASN A 75 5.12 -0.11 6.49
N HIS A 76 3.91 -0.32 6.99
CA HIS A 76 3.66 -1.04 8.23
C HIS A 76 3.97 -2.54 8.14
N ASP A 77 3.82 -3.15 6.98
CA ASP A 77 4.10 -4.57 6.80
C ASP A 77 5.57 -4.91 7.06
N ILE A 78 6.51 -4.00 6.75
CA ILE A 78 7.96 -4.20 6.89
C ILE A 78 8.59 -3.51 8.11
N ILE A 79 7.78 -2.93 8.99
CA ILE A 79 8.26 -2.35 10.25
C ILE A 79 8.96 -3.41 11.09
N MET A 80 10.08 -3.01 11.68
CA MET A 80 10.78 -3.80 12.67
C MET A 80 10.15 -3.57 14.05
N GLU A 81 9.92 -4.63 14.79
CA GLU A 81 9.29 -4.54 16.11
C GLU A 81 10.11 -3.75 17.12
N LEU A 82 9.41 -3.01 17.96
CA LEU A 82 10.03 -2.04 18.83
C LEU A 82 9.83 -2.28 20.31
N ASP A 83 8.78 -2.93 20.73
CA ASP A 83 8.41 -2.96 22.14
C ASP A 83 7.76 -4.27 22.61
N GLY A 84 7.90 -5.34 21.86
CA GLY A 84 7.32 -6.65 22.20
C GLY A 84 5.79 -6.64 22.25
N ARG A 85 5.15 -5.55 21.82
CA ARG A 85 3.69 -5.44 21.79
C ARG A 85 3.06 -6.55 20.96
N PHE A 86 3.78 -7.01 19.94
CA PHE A 86 3.31 -7.96 18.95
C PHE A 86 3.84 -9.39 19.15
N GLY A 87 4.36 -9.73 20.32
CA GLY A 87 4.72 -11.09 20.73
C GLY A 87 5.51 -11.86 19.68
N VAL A 88 6.84 -11.78 19.71
CA VAL A 88 7.70 -12.25 18.62
C VAL A 88 8.03 -13.71 18.76
N ASP A 89 7.45 -14.55 17.91
CA ASP A 89 7.92 -15.93 17.74
C ASP A 89 9.07 -16.01 16.73
N ARG A 90 9.30 -14.95 15.95
CA ARG A 90 10.33 -14.85 14.94
C ARG A 90 10.95 -13.44 14.92
N GLU A 91 12.23 -13.36 15.11
CA GLU A 91 12.99 -12.13 14.91
C GLU A 91 13.45 -12.02 13.45
N PHE A 92 13.16 -10.87 12.82
CA PHE A 92 13.76 -10.47 11.57
C PHE A 92 14.91 -9.51 11.86
N LYS A 93 16.04 -9.68 11.17
CA LYS A 93 17.21 -8.81 11.36
C LYS A 93 17.07 -7.50 10.58
N THR A 94 16.36 -7.55 9.46
CA THR A 94 16.16 -6.40 8.57
C THR A 94 14.76 -6.41 7.97
N SER A 95 14.29 -5.25 7.52
CA SER A 95 13.03 -5.13 6.77
C SER A 95 13.06 -5.90 5.45
N GLU A 96 14.23 -6.07 4.82
CA GLU A 96 14.41 -6.91 3.63
C GLU A 96 14.15 -8.38 3.93
N GLU A 97 14.61 -8.87 5.08
CA GLU A 97 14.36 -10.25 5.50
C GLU A 97 12.86 -10.48 5.74
N LYS A 98 12.17 -9.52 6.36
CA LYS A 98 10.72 -9.57 6.57
C LYS A 98 9.96 -9.51 5.24
N ASN A 99 10.37 -8.63 4.31
CA ASN A 99 9.82 -8.57 2.96
C ASN A 99 10.00 -9.91 2.22
N ALA A 100 11.21 -10.47 2.22
CA ALA A 100 11.47 -11.77 1.58
C ALA A 100 10.64 -12.91 2.19
N TYR A 101 10.38 -12.87 3.49
CA TYR A 101 9.49 -13.81 4.16
C TYR A 101 8.07 -13.71 3.64
N PHE A 102 7.49 -12.50 3.54
CA PHE A 102 6.13 -12.34 3.03
C PHE A 102 5.98 -12.81 1.58
N ILE A 103 6.99 -12.52 0.73
CA ILE A 103 7.01 -13.03 -0.65
C ILE A 103 6.98 -14.56 -0.65
N ALA A 104 7.83 -15.19 0.15
CA ALA A 104 7.91 -16.65 0.22
C ALA A 104 6.65 -17.31 0.79
N GLU A 105 5.96 -16.67 1.74
CA GLU A 105 4.69 -17.17 2.27
C GLU A 105 3.53 -16.97 1.29
N ALA A 106 3.47 -15.82 0.60
CA ALA A 106 2.46 -15.57 -0.43
C ALA A 106 2.60 -16.54 -1.61
N ASP A 107 3.83 -16.83 -2.05
CA ASP A 107 4.11 -17.78 -3.14
C ASP A 107 3.64 -19.24 -2.83
N LYS A 108 3.32 -19.55 -1.57
CA LYS A 108 2.72 -20.85 -1.17
C LYS A 108 1.19 -20.88 -1.33
N ILE A 109 0.55 -19.73 -1.52
CA ILE A 109 -0.91 -19.61 -1.62
C ILE A 109 -1.26 -19.48 -3.11
N GLN A 110 -1.91 -20.49 -3.68
CA GLN A 110 -2.08 -20.68 -5.12
C GLN A 110 -2.63 -19.45 -5.87
N ASN A 111 -3.56 -18.72 -5.28
CA ASN A 111 -4.28 -17.60 -5.90
C ASN A 111 -3.90 -16.23 -5.32
N VAL A 112 -2.76 -16.13 -4.63
CA VAL A 112 -2.20 -14.88 -4.11
C VAL A 112 -0.96 -14.51 -4.89
N MET A 113 -0.91 -13.28 -5.41
CA MET A 113 0.25 -12.70 -6.08
C MET A 113 0.75 -11.48 -5.30
N LEU A 114 1.83 -11.64 -4.54
CA LEU A 114 2.51 -10.52 -3.92
C LEU A 114 3.43 -9.85 -4.94
N LEU A 115 3.12 -8.60 -5.29
CA LEU A 115 3.63 -7.88 -6.47
C LEU A 115 4.88 -7.02 -6.19
N GLU A 116 5.73 -7.41 -5.24
CA GLU A 116 6.98 -6.66 -5.01
C GLU A 116 7.93 -6.77 -6.19
N ASN A 117 7.96 -5.72 -7.04
CA ASN A 117 8.70 -5.67 -8.30
C ASN A 117 8.31 -6.78 -9.30
N ARG A 118 7.04 -7.17 -9.31
CA ARG A 118 6.50 -8.26 -10.15
C ARG A 118 5.31 -7.76 -10.99
N ILE A 119 5.01 -8.52 -12.04
CA ILE A 119 3.80 -8.39 -12.87
C ILE A 119 3.13 -9.75 -12.94
N ALA A 120 1.84 -9.79 -12.71
CA ALA A 120 0.98 -10.95 -12.90
C ALA A 120 -0.35 -10.49 -13.51
N ASP A 121 -0.84 -11.21 -14.52
CA ASP A 121 -2.15 -10.99 -15.17
C ASP A 121 -2.42 -9.53 -15.61
N GLY A 122 -1.37 -8.82 -16.05
CA GLY A 122 -1.47 -7.41 -16.42
C GLY A 122 -1.52 -6.43 -15.25
N ILE A 123 -1.30 -6.90 -14.02
CA ILE A 123 -1.23 -6.10 -12.81
C ILE A 123 0.22 -6.05 -12.33
N ALA A 124 0.74 -4.86 -12.11
CA ALA A 124 2.10 -4.65 -11.61
C ALA A 124 2.07 -3.88 -10.30
N GLY A 125 3.05 -4.13 -9.43
CA GLY A 125 3.10 -3.39 -8.17
C GLY A 125 4.41 -3.50 -7.41
N CYS A 126 4.54 -2.60 -6.47
CA CYS A 126 5.51 -2.62 -5.38
C CYS A 126 5.08 -1.63 -4.31
N MET A 127 5.65 -1.72 -3.11
CA MET A 127 5.32 -0.82 -2.01
C MET A 127 5.49 0.66 -2.41
N GLY A 128 6.57 1.00 -3.07
CA GLY A 128 6.94 2.38 -3.30
C GLY A 128 7.61 3.02 -2.10
N MET A 129 7.91 4.29 -2.20
CA MET A 129 8.43 5.12 -1.12
C MET A 129 8.33 6.59 -1.51
N CYS A 130 8.16 7.49 -0.56
CA CYS A 130 8.26 8.92 -0.77
C CYS A 130 9.63 9.30 -1.37
N ASP A 131 9.64 10.28 -2.25
CA ASP A 131 10.88 10.73 -2.92
C ASP A 131 11.46 12.03 -2.33
N PHE A 132 10.88 12.53 -1.23
CA PHE A 132 11.25 13.76 -0.52
C PHE A 132 11.13 15.05 -1.33
N LYS A 133 10.49 15.02 -2.49
CA LYS A 133 10.40 16.18 -3.40
C LYS A 133 9.14 17.02 -3.20
N TYR A 134 8.13 16.49 -2.54
CA TYR A 134 6.94 17.27 -2.23
C TYR A 134 7.29 18.40 -1.26
N MET A 135 6.93 19.63 -1.63
CA MET A 135 7.23 20.83 -0.83
C MET A 135 5.93 21.42 -0.29
N HIS A 136 5.61 21.09 0.95
CA HIS A 136 4.42 21.59 1.66
C HIS A 136 4.41 23.10 1.88
N SER A 137 5.56 23.75 1.78
CA SER A 137 5.72 25.21 1.92
C SER A 137 6.94 25.71 1.14
N PRO A 138 7.00 27.03 0.82
CA PRO A 138 8.15 27.63 0.15
C PRO A 138 9.48 27.52 0.92
N THR A 139 9.43 27.29 2.23
CA THR A 139 10.61 27.13 3.10
C THR A 139 11.05 25.68 3.26
N ALA A 140 10.24 24.72 2.76
CA ALA A 140 10.61 23.32 2.79
C ALA A 140 11.78 23.04 1.82
N SER A 141 12.57 22.04 2.13
CA SER A 141 13.67 21.58 1.26
C SER A 141 13.83 20.07 1.39
N GLU A 142 14.41 19.44 0.37
CA GLU A 142 14.70 18.00 0.40
C GLU A 142 15.59 17.62 1.59
N ILE A 143 16.52 18.47 1.96
CA ILE A 143 17.38 18.25 3.14
C ILE A 143 16.54 18.27 4.42
N THR A 144 15.67 19.26 4.59
CA THR A 144 14.77 19.34 5.74
C THR A 144 13.85 18.12 5.82
N ASN A 145 13.29 17.72 4.67
CA ASN A 145 12.43 16.55 4.58
C ASN A 145 13.17 15.25 5.01
N LYS A 146 14.40 15.04 4.52
CA LYS A 146 15.22 13.89 4.95
C LYS A 146 15.56 13.91 6.44
N MET A 147 15.77 15.08 7.02
CA MET A 147 15.98 15.21 8.46
C MET A 147 14.71 14.86 9.25
N LEU A 148 13.55 15.34 8.83
CA LEU A 148 12.26 14.99 9.45
C LEU A 148 11.97 13.48 9.36
N TRP A 149 12.23 12.87 8.22
CA TRP A 149 12.16 11.42 8.05
C TRP A 149 12.97 10.68 9.11
N ALA A 150 14.23 10.99 9.22
CA ALA A 150 15.14 10.28 10.12
C ALA A 150 14.85 10.51 11.62
N THR A 151 14.25 11.66 11.98
CA THR A 151 14.11 12.08 13.37
C THR A 151 12.68 12.04 13.90
N ARG A 152 11.67 12.19 13.06
CA ARG A 152 10.27 12.30 13.47
C ARG A 152 9.34 11.29 12.83
N TRP A 153 9.59 10.94 11.56
CA TRP A 153 8.69 10.04 10.86
C TRP A 153 8.83 8.59 11.34
N PHE A 154 7.70 7.91 11.45
CA PHE A 154 7.65 6.57 12.03
C PHE A 154 8.54 5.58 11.24
N ASP A 155 8.40 5.51 9.92
CA ASP A 155 9.15 4.58 9.08
C ASP A 155 10.65 4.82 9.14
N GLY A 156 11.07 6.08 9.08
CA GLY A 156 12.49 6.46 9.17
C GLY A 156 13.17 6.05 10.48
N ARG A 157 12.36 5.84 11.54
CA ARG A 157 12.83 5.41 12.86
C ARG A 157 12.75 3.90 13.06
N HIS A 158 11.83 3.24 12.38
CA HIS A 158 11.43 1.86 12.66
C HIS A 158 11.67 0.89 11.51
N TRP A 159 12.06 1.37 10.35
CA TRP A 159 12.59 0.54 9.30
C TRP A 159 14.07 0.25 9.52
N ASN A 160 14.48 -0.94 9.11
CA ASN A 160 15.87 -1.28 8.87
C ASN A 160 16.06 -1.69 7.40
N TYR A 161 15.34 -1.02 6.50
CA TYR A 161 15.38 -1.28 5.07
C TYR A 161 16.58 -0.54 4.46
N MET A 162 17.50 -1.28 3.80
CA MET A 162 18.75 -0.76 3.25
C MET A 162 19.50 0.13 4.25
N LYS A 163 19.45 -0.21 5.55
CA LYS A 163 20.02 0.59 6.65
C LYS A 163 19.49 2.02 6.70
N ASN A 164 18.20 2.19 6.31
CA ASN A 164 17.55 3.50 6.23
C ASN A 164 18.25 4.53 5.32
N ASP A 165 19.01 4.08 4.33
CA ASP A 165 19.56 4.96 3.31
C ASP A 165 18.45 5.41 2.35
N SER A 166 17.80 6.52 2.69
CA SER A 166 16.70 7.08 1.92
C SER A 166 17.06 7.35 0.44
N GLY A 167 18.30 7.73 0.16
CA GLY A 167 18.77 7.96 -1.20
C GLY A 167 18.85 6.68 -2.04
N ARG A 168 19.25 5.57 -1.41
CA ARG A 168 19.23 4.24 -2.06
C ARG A 168 17.81 3.73 -2.29
N LEU A 169 16.94 3.90 -1.28
CA LEU A 169 15.53 3.49 -1.37
C LEU A 169 14.80 4.23 -2.49
N CYS A 170 14.95 5.56 -2.58
CA CYS A 170 14.36 6.34 -3.67
C CYS A 170 14.84 5.88 -5.05
N LYS A 171 16.14 5.60 -5.22
CA LYS A 171 16.69 5.08 -6.48
C LYS A 171 16.17 3.68 -6.81
N LEU A 172 16.04 2.82 -5.80
CA LEU A 172 15.47 1.49 -5.98
C LEU A 172 14.04 1.59 -6.54
N TYR A 173 13.16 2.33 -5.88
CA TYR A 173 11.77 2.43 -6.29
C TYR A 173 11.59 3.19 -7.61
N ASP A 174 12.38 4.23 -7.91
CA ASP A 174 12.40 4.85 -9.24
C ASP A 174 12.73 3.82 -10.32
N SER A 175 13.77 3.01 -10.10
CA SER A 175 14.15 1.94 -11.04
C SER A 175 13.05 0.89 -11.21
N VAL A 176 12.41 0.48 -10.12
CA VAL A 176 11.31 -0.49 -10.13
C VAL A 176 10.12 0.05 -10.92
N PHE A 177 9.64 1.25 -10.61
CA PHE A 177 8.49 1.84 -11.30
C PHE A 177 8.75 2.09 -12.79
N ARG A 178 9.97 2.53 -13.17
CA ARG A 178 10.36 2.63 -14.60
C ARG A 178 10.23 1.30 -15.31
N LYS A 179 10.79 0.24 -14.73
CA LYS A 179 10.76 -1.10 -15.31
C LYS A 179 9.33 -1.65 -15.42
N LEU A 180 8.53 -1.49 -14.38
CA LEU A 180 7.16 -1.98 -14.34
C LEU A 180 6.25 -1.20 -15.32
N SER A 181 6.31 0.13 -15.32
CA SER A 181 5.46 0.97 -16.18
C SER A 181 5.76 0.78 -17.66
N GLN A 182 7.04 0.52 -18.05
CA GLN A 182 7.40 0.19 -19.44
C GLN A 182 6.76 -1.10 -19.95
N LYS A 183 6.27 -1.98 -19.06
CA LYS A 183 5.51 -3.17 -19.44
C LYS A 183 4.02 -2.88 -19.69
N ARG A 184 3.60 -1.65 -19.47
CA ARG A 184 2.25 -1.14 -19.71
C ARG A 184 1.17 -1.97 -19.01
N PRO A 185 1.28 -2.22 -17.70
CA PRO A 185 0.24 -2.95 -16.99
C PRO A 185 -1.10 -2.19 -17.05
N LYS A 186 -2.21 -2.94 -17.05
CA LYS A 186 -3.56 -2.37 -16.98
C LYS A 186 -3.83 -1.76 -15.60
N ILE A 187 -3.29 -2.39 -14.57
CA ILE A 187 -3.37 -1.91 -13.19
C ILE A 187 -1.95 -1.78 -12.63
N MET A 188 -1.63 -0.60 -12.12
CA MET A 188 -0.42 -0.35 -11.32
C MET A 188 -0.82 -0.21 -9.86
N MET A 189 -0.07 -0.84 -8.96
CA MET A 189 -0.29 -0.76 -7.52
C MET A 189 0.95 -0.20 -6.81
N SER A 190 0.72 0.73 -5.90
CA SER A 190 1.71 1.17 -4.92
C SER A 190 1.03 1.40 -3.58
N HIS A 191 1.78 1.39 -2.47
CA HIS A 191 1.21 1.84 -1.21
C HIS A 191 1.28 3.36 -1.09
N PHE A 192 2.42 3.96 -1.40
CA PHE A 192 2.57 5.42 -1.42
C PHE A 192 1.84 6.05 -2.60
N LEU A 193 1.37 7.29 -2.42
CA LEU A 193 0.67 8.05 -3.47
C LEU A 193 1.58 8.42 -4.63
N PRO A 194 1.17 8.19 -5.89
CA PRO A 194 2.00 8.50 -7.06
C PRO A 194 1.90 9.94 -7.54
N LEU A 195 0.89 10.71 -7.13
CA LEU A 195 0.62 12.04 -7.66
C LEU A 195 0.29 13.06 -6.58
N GLU A 196 0.81 14.27 -6.74
CA GLU A 196 0.65 15.37 -5.79
C GLU A 196 -0.82 15.76 -5.56
N PHE A 197 -1.64 15.73 -6.60
CA PHE A 197 -3.06 16.13 -6.48
C PHE A 197 -3.90 15.11 -5.68
N GLU A 198 -3.39 13.92 -5.44
CA GLU A 198 -4.02 12.92 -4.55
C GLU A 198 -3.77 13.21 -3.07
N MET A 199 -2.84 14.14 -2.76
CA MET A 199 -2.60 14.51 -1.38
C MET A 199 -3.89 15.04 -0.73
N PRO A 200 -4.42 14.41 0.32
CA PRO A 200 -5.60 14.89 1.02
C PRO A 200 -5.41 16.32 1.54
N ASP A 201 -6.46 17.13 1.48
CA ASP A 201 -6.41 18.56 1.84
C ASP A 201 -5.94 18.77 3.28
N ARG A 202 -6.32 17.88 4.20
CA ARG A 202 -5.91 17.89 5.61
C ARG A 202 -4.40 17.79 5.82
N TYR A 203 -3.66 17.20 4.88
CA TYR A 203 -2.22 17.03 4.97
C TYR A 203 -1.42 17.98 4.10
N ARG A 204 -2.06 18.70 3.16
CA ARG A 204 -1.38 19.47 2.10
C ARG A 204 -0.34 20.47 2.62
N ASN A 205 -0.55 21.04 3.79
CA ASN A 205 0.34 22.02 4.41
C ASN A 205 1.12 21.45 5.63
N ASP A 206 1.00 20.15 5.91
CA ASP A 206 1.72 19.53 7.01
C ASP A 206 3.18 19.26 6.61
N PRO A 207 4.17 19.50 7.48
CA PRO A 207 5.57 19.20 7.20
C PRO A 207 5.86 17.73 6.86
N CYS A 208 5.00 16.81 7.29
CA CYS A 208 5.13 15.39 7.03
C CYS A 208 4.46 14.94 5.72
N SER A 209 3.76 15.83 5.00
CA SER A 209 3.02 15.48 3.77
C SER A 209 3.91 14.87 2.69
N ASN A 210 5.18 15.25 2.65
CA ASN A 210 6.11 14.68 1.69
C ASN A 210 6.42 13.18 1.91
N PHE A 211 6.02 12.61 3.04
CA PHE A 211 6.21 11.18 3.34
C PHE A 211 5.10 10.29 2.76
N PHE A 212 4.02 10.89 2.27
CA PHE A 212 2.93 10.16 1.62
C PHE A 212 3.10 10.00 0.11
N TYR A 213 3.98 10.80 -0.52
CA TYR A 213 3.98 11.04 -1.95
C TYR A 213 5.33 10.74 -2.61
N PHE A 214 5.27 10.27 -3.86
CA PHE A 214 6.39 10.26 -4.80
C PHE A 214 5.96 10.78 -6.18
N HIS A 215 6.90 11.28 -6.98
CA HIS A 215 6.61 11.84 -8.30
C HIS A 215 6.40 10.72 -9.34
N GLY A 216 5.18 10.22 -9.44
CA GLY A 216 4.79 9.09 -10.30
C GLY A 216 4.38 9.45 -11.74
N ALA A 217 4.18 10.74 -12.06
CA ALA A 217 3.74 11.18 -13.38
C ALA A 217 4.57 10.58 -14.55
N PRO A 218 5.91 10.48 -14.49
CA PRO A 218 6.71 9.90 -15.58
C PRO A 218 6.43 8.40 -15.82
N TYR A 219 5.91 7.70 -14.82
CA TYR A 219 5.56 6.27 -14.94
C TYR A 219 4.16 6.11 -15.54
N LEU A 220 3.22 6.98 -15.14
CA LEU A 220 1.86 7.03 -15.70
C LEU A 220 1.89 7.25 -17.22
N GLU A 221 2.75 8.14 -17.71
CA GLU A 221 2.90 8.41 -19.13
C GLU A 221 3.30 7.17 -19.98
N ASN A 222 3.84 6.12 -19.36
CA ASN A 222 4.13 4.86 -20.03
C ASN A 222 2.91 3.93 -20.10
N LEU A 223 1.92 4.10 -19.24
CA LEU A 223 0.73 3.25 -19.19
C LEU A 223 -0.19 3.53 -20.39
N ASP A 224 -1.11 2.64 -20.64
CA ASP A 224 -2.11 2.81 -21.67
C ASP A 224 -3.29 3.66 -21.20
N ASP A 225 -4.04 4.21 -22.16
CA ASP A 225 -5.30 4.90 -21.91
C ASP A 225 -6.27 3.96 -21.17
N GLY A 226 -6.98 4.48 -20.18
CA GLY A 226 -7.89 3.70 -19.34
C GLY A 226 -7.21 2.84 -18.28
N SER A 227 -5.91 3.02 -18.00
CA SER A 227 -5.24 2.28 -16.92
C SER A 227 -5.66 2.78 -15.54
N ILE A 228 -5.51 1.88 -14.55
CA ILE A 228 -5.82 2.15 -13.15
C ILE A 228 -4.52 2.22 -12.35
N TRP A 229 -4.43 3.18 -11.43
CA TRP A 229 -3.41 3.18 -10.38
C TRP A 229 -4.07 3.09 -9.02
N GLN A 230 -3.74 2.07 -8.25
CA GLN A 230 -4.18 1.93 -6.87
C GLN A 230 -3.08 2.36 -5.90
N ALA A 231 -3.45 3.13 -4.88
CA ALA A 231 -2.58 3.53 -3.78
C ALA A 231 -3.27 3.35 -2.42
N GLY A 232 -2.55 3.64 -1.33
CA GLY A 232 -3.00 3.62 0.06
C GLY A 232 -2.36 4.73 0.89
N HIS A 233 -1.93 4.41 2.11
CA HIS A 233 -1.05 5.17 3.00
C HIS A 233 -1.65 6.43 3.65
N THR A 234 -2.59 7.10 3.02
CA THR A 234 -3.15 8.38 3.54
C THR A 234 -4.36 8.20 4.44
N HIS A 235 -4.88 6.99 4.55
CA HIS A 235 -6.14 6.68 5.24
C HIS A 235 -7.31 7.59 4.81
N THR A 236 -7.29 8.03 3.52
CA THR A 236 -8.35 8.86 2.93
C THR A 236 -8.84 8.21 1.65
N ALA A 237 -10.14 7.90 1.60
CA ALA A 237 -10.74 7.30 0.42
C ALA A 237 -10.78 8.29 -0.74
N MET A 238 -10.22 7.91 -1.89
CA MET A 238 -10.16 8.74 -3.09
C MET A 238 -10.44 7.91 -4.34
N LYS A 239 -11.23 8.48 -5.24
CA LYS A 239 -11.49 7.97 -6.58
C LYS A 239 -11.45 9.14 -7.55
N ARG A 240 -10.45 9.18 -8.41
CA ARG A 240 -10.23 10.32 -9.30
C ARG A 240 -9.91 9.86 -10.72
N GLU A 241 -10.67 10.38 -11.67
CA GLU A 241 -10.33 10.31 -13.08
C GLU A 241 -9.50 11.54 -13.45
N PHE A 242 -8.48 11.36 -14.26
CA PHE A 242 -7.64 12.45 -14.74
C PHE A 242 -7.03 12.11 -16.09
N THR A 243 -6.52 13.15 -16.78
CA THR A 243 -5.83 13.00 -18.05
C THR A 243 -4.35 13.36 -17.86
N ASP A 244 -3.45 12.51 -18.32
CA ASP A 244 -2.02 12.76 -18.27
C ASP A 244 -1.55 13.81 -19.30
N ALA A 245 -0.27 14.17 -19.26
CA ALA A 245 0.30 15.15 -20.19
C ALA A 245 0.28 14.70 -21.67
N LYS A 246 0.06 13.42 -21.94
CA LYS A 246 -0.08 12.84 -23.30
C LYS A 246 -1.53 12.69 -23.75
N GLY A 247 -2.50 13.12 -22.94
CA GLY A 247 -3.92 13.05 -23.23
C GLY A 247 -4.57 11.71 -22.92
N LYS A 248 -3.90 10.81 -22.20
CA LYS A 248 -4.45 9.53 -21.79
C LYS A 248 -5.25 9.65 -20.49
N HIS A 249 -6.36 8.96 -20.40
CA HIS A 249 -7.23 8.93 -19.22
C HIS A 249 -6.77 7.83 -18.28
N HIS A 250 -6.78 8.13 -17.00
CA HIS A 250 -6.40 7.20 -15.93
C HIS A 250 -7.38 7.32 -14.77
N LEU A 251 -7.52 6.22 -14.02
CA LEU A 251 -8.29 6.16 -12.78
C LEU A 251 -7.34 5.93 -11.60
N LEU A 252 -7.40 6.83 -10.61
CA LEU A 252 -6.69 6.67 -9.35
C LEU A 252 -7.65 6.21 -8.25
N LEU A 253 -7.23 5.22 -7.49
CA LEU A 253 -8.02 4.62 -6.42
C LEU A 253 -7.21 4.54 -5.13
N CYS A 254 -7.80 5.00 -4.02
CA CYS A 254 -7.33 4.76 -2.67
C CYS A 254 -8.54 4.42 -1.80
N ASN A 255 -8.61 3.20 -1.27
CA ASN A 255 -9.73 2.70 -0.47
C ASN A 255 -9.24 2.09 0.85
N PRO A 256 -8.82 2.91 1.81
CA PRO A 256 -8.31 2.43 3.07
C PRO A 256 -9.41 1.94 4.00
N VAL A 257 -9.06 0.96 4.84
CA VAL A 257 -9.84 0.65 6.06
C VAL A 257 -9.47 1.66 7.15
N GLY A 258 -8.18 1.91 7.33
CA GLY A 258 -7.65 2.81 8.36
C GLY A 258 -7.65 2.20 9.76
N TYR A 259 -7.39 3.02 10.78
CA TYR A 259 -7.47 2.61 12.19
C TYR A 259 -8.93 2.62 12.70
N PRO A 260 -9.23 1.93 13.83
CA PRO A 260 -10.61 1.79 14.33
C PRO A 260 -11.36 3.08 14.63
N ASP A 261 -10.66 4.16 14.90
CA ASP A 261 -11.19 5.50 15.23
C ASP A 261 -11.23 6.47 14.04
N GLU A 262 -10.81 6.02 12.85
CA GLU A 262 -10.82 6.83 11.64
C GLU A 262 -12.09 6.64 10.81
N ASN A 263 -12.40 7.67 10.02
CA ASN A 263 -13.41 7.62 8.97
C ASN A 263 -12.80 8.02 7.62
N PRO A 264 -12.22 7.08 6.88
CA PRO A 264 -11.53 7.36 5.62
C PRO A 264 -12.40 8.02 4.54
N TYR A 265 -13.72 7.86 4.60
CA TYR A 265 -14.66 8.34 3.58
C TYR A 265 -15.20 9.75 3.84
N ALA A 266 -14.88 10.35 5.02
CA ALA A 266 -15.46 11.62 5.43
C ALA A 266 -15.10 12.79 4.50
N GLU A 267 -13.90 12.81 3.92
CA GLU A 267 -13.40 13.97 3.19
C GLU A 267 -14.06 14.14 1.82
N TYR A 268 -14.30 13.04 1.10
CA TYR A 268 -14.81 13.10 -0.28
C TYR A 268 -16.21 12.45 -0.45
N GLY A 269 -16.83 12.00 0.63
CA GLY A 269 -18.18 11.44 0.60
C GLY A 269 -18.34 10.16 -0.22
N LEU A 270 -17.25 9.45 -0.46
CA LEU A 270 -17.21 8.18 -1.18
C LEU A 270 -17.77 7.05 -0.31
N LYS A 271 -18.07 5.92 -0.95
CA LYS A 271 -18.49 4.68 -0.30
C LYS A 271 -17.62 3.53 -0.77
N ARG A 272 -17.58 2.47 0.00
CA ARG A 272 -16.77 1.29 -0.32
C ARG A 272 -17.15 0.65 -1.66
N GLU A 273 -18.41 0.70 -2.03
CA GLU A 273 -18.95 0.21 -3.29
C GLU A 273 -18.35 0.92 -4.53
N ASP A 274 -17.91 2.15 -4.37
CA ASP A 274 -17.25 2.92 -5.45
C ASP A 274 -15.93 2.31 -5.91
N PHE A 275 -15.37 1.39 -5.11
CA PHE A 275 -14.10 0.74 -5.36
C PHE A 275 -14.22 -0.70 -5.89
N VAL A 276 -15.42 -1.10 -6.31
CA VAL A 276 -15.62 -2.28 -7.15
C VAL A 276 -15.64 -1.81 -8.61
N VAL A 277 -14.62 -2.18 -9.37
CA VAL A 277 -14.42 -1.72 -10.75
C VAL A 277 -14.37 -2.90 -11.70
N GLU A 278 -15.07 -2.80 -12.83
CA GLU A 278 -14.98 -3.76 -13.92
C GLU A 278 -13.84 -3.35 -14.86
N VAL A 279 -12.91 -4.27 -15.07
CA VAL A 279 -11.74 -4.07 -15.94
C VAL A 279 -11.84 -5.08 -17.08
N GLU A 280 -11.84 -4.54 -18.31
CA GLU A 280 -11.87 -5.31 -19.56
C GLU A 280 -10.51 -5.91 -19.93
#